data_fa9f9751edfb2ab3d1585f0d37f668fb
#
_entry.id   fa9f9751edfb2ab3d1585f0d37f668fb
#
_cell.length_a   1.000
_cell.length_b   1.000
_cell.length_c   1.000
_cell.angle_alpha   90.00
_cell.angle_beta   90.00
_cell.angle_gamma   90.00
#
_symmetry.space_group_name_H-M   'P 1'
#
loop_
_entity.id
_entity.type
_entity.pdbx_description
1 polymer ?
#
loop_
_entity_poly.entity_id
_entity_poly.type
_entity_poly.pdbx_seq_one_letter_code
_entity_poly.pdbx_strand_id
1 'polypeptide(L)'
;MDASTIVFIHEYLTEFFADKDDPISPPGVKNLGTIESASARPFSTVGGQDAYPTIFLKAASLCHSIAGNHSFHNGNKRAALLATLYFLSEYGYLLDRCNDDEMYEFMRAIAAHEICQDRSDEVPIIAEWLERHSRRQQKGEKPLKLSDLRESLGRFGYELNDLGHKLDIIDNQGNIVETILKKGARGFEDYDQPYIAGIRKRLGLTAEEGVDSARFYGQKGISDDLNQFMTLRIEVMKRLAQI
;
A
#
# COMPACT_ATOMS: atom_id res chain seq x y z
N MET A 1 4.11 3.70 3.87
CA MET A 1 4.90 2.98 2.83
C MET A 1 6.27 3.61 2.77
N ASP A 2 7.33 2.86 3.00
CA ASP A 2 8.70 3.34 2.93
C ASP A 2 9.35 3.06 1.55
N ALA A 3 10.58 3.53 1.36
CA ALA A 3 11.32 3.35 0.11
C ALA A 3 11.57 1.87 -0.21
N SER A 4 11.82 1.04 0.80
CA SER A 4 12.07 -0.40 0.61
C SER A 4 10.83 -1.13 0.07
N THR A 5 9.65 -0.73 0.50
CA THR A 5 8.38 -1.25 -0.03
C THR A 5 8.21 -0.91 -1.50
N ILE A 6 8.53 0.32 -1.91
CA ILE A 6 8.42 0.75 -3.31
C ILE A 6 9.40 -0.05 -4.19
N VAL A 7 10.62 -0.28 -3.70
CA VAL A 7 11.61 -1.13 -4.37
C VAL A 7 11.10 -2.55 -4.49
N PHE A 8 10.59 -3.13 -3.40
CA PHE A 8 10.03 -4.48 -3.39
C PHE A 8 8.87 -4.65 -4.38
N ILE A 9 7.97 -3.65 -4.48
CA ILE A 9 6.88 -3.65 -5.47
C ILE A 9 7.43 -3.69 -6.91
N HIS A 10 8.51 -2.95 -7.18
CA HIS A 10 9.14 -2.99 -8.50
C HIS A 10 9.84 -4.32 -8.77
N GLU A 11 10.52 -4.91 -7.80
CA GLU A 11 11.13 -6.25 -7.90
C GLU A 11 10.07 -7.32 -8.16
N TYR A 12 8.97 -7.28 -7.41
CA TYR A 12 7.83 -8.16 -7.61
C TYR A 12 7.26 -8.05 -9.05
N LEU A 13 7.09 -6.82 -9.57
CA LEU A 13 6.66 -6.60 -10.96
C LEU A 13 7.67 -7.16 -11.97
N THR A 14 8.96 -7.00 -11.70
CA THR A 14 10.03 -7.53 -12.55
C THR A 14 9.96 -9.05 -12.64
N GLU A 15 9.81 -9.73 -11.52
CA GLU A 15 9.64 -11.18 -11.47
C GLU A 15 8.34 -11.63 -12.13
N PHE A 16 7.23 -10.94 -11.84
CA PHE A 16 5.91 -11.28 -12.39
C PHE A 16 5.86 -11.20 -13.93
N PHE A 17 6.59 -10.25 -14.52
CA PHE A 17 6.63 -10.05 -15.98
C PHE A 17 7.84 -10.68 -16.65
N ALA A 18 8.74 -11.37 -15.95
CA ALA A 18 9.99 -11.91 -16.50
C ALA A 18 9.77 -12.80 -17.73
N ASP A 19 8.74 -13.67 -17.68
CA ASP A 19 8.44 -14.64 -18.75
C ASP A 19 7.20 -14.23 -19.57
N LYS A 20 6.84 -12.93 -19.61
CA LYS A 20 5.69 -12.40 -20.34
C LYS A 20 6.11 -11.53 -21.51
N ASP A 21 5.14 -11.17 -22.37
CA ASP A 21 5.39 -10.44 -23.61
C ASP A 21 6.07 -9.07 -23.39
N ASP A 22 5.85 -8.43 -22.23
CA ASP A 22 6.36 -7.10 -21.93
C ASP A 22 7.17 -7.10 -20.60
N PRO A 23 8.36 -7.71 -20.55
CA PRO A 23 9.19 -7.73 -19.36
C PRO A 23 9.69 -6.33 -18.98
N ILE A 24 9.96 -6.11 -17.70
CA ILE A 24 10.60 -4.88 -17.23
C ILE A 24 12.10 -4.96 -17.55
N SER A 25 12.53 -4.29 -18.62
CA SER A 25 13.92 -4.31 -19.08
C SER A 25 14.39 -2.90 -19.47
N PRO A 26 15.54 -2.42 -18.98
CA PRO A 26 16.29 -3.00 -17.87
C PRO A 26 15.55 -2.85 -16.54
N PRO A 27 15.65 -3.82 -15.62
CA PRO A 27 15.07 -3.73 -14.29
C PRO A 27 15.94 -2.89 -13.36
N GLY A 28 15.40 -2.58 -12.18
CA GLY A 28 16.14 -2.05 -11.03
C GLY A 28 16.05 -0.54 -10.85
N VAL A 29 16.59 -0.13 -9.71
CA VAL A 29 16.58 1.25 -9.24
C VAL A 29 17.58 2.09 -10.03
N LYS A 30 17.11 3.20 -10.61
CA LYS A 30 17.94 4.20 -11.29
C LYS A 30 18.41 5.28 -10.32
N ASN A 31 17.52 5.70 -9.41
CA ASN A 31 17.81 6.72 -8.41
C ASN A 31 17.07 6.45 -7.10
N LEU A 32 17.80 6.01 -6.08
CA LEU A 32 17.23 5.70 -4.78
C LEU A 32 16.70 6.97 -4.06
N GLY A 33 17.39 8.09 -4.19
CA GLY A 33 16.97 9.36 -3.56
C GLY A 33 15.60 9.84 -4.03
N THR A 34 15.23 9.58 -5.31
CA THR A 34 13.88 9.91 -5.81
C THR A 34 12.82 8.95 -5.27
N ILE A 35 13.16 7.69 -4.95
CA ILE A 35 12.25 6.75 -4.27
C ILE A 35 12.03 7.17 -2.82
N GLU A 36 13.11 7.53 -2.11
CA GLU A 36 13.04 8.04 -0.75
C GLU A 36 12.18 9.31 -0.68
N SER A 37 12.38 10.24 -1.61
CA SER A 37 11.55 11.44 -1.75
C SER A 37 10.09 11.10 -2.02
N ALA A 38 9.80 10.14 -2.91
CA ALA A 38 8.44 9.72 -3.21
C ALA A 38 7.75 9.07 -2.01
N SER A 39 8.47 8.28 -1.22
CA SER A 39 7.95 7.65 0.00
C SER A 39 7.68 8.64 1.13
N ALA A 40 8.50 9.67 1.27
CA ALA A 40 8.38 10.69 2.30
C ALA A 40 7.30 11.75 1.99
N ARG A 41 7.10 12.08 0.70
CA ARG A 41 6.22 13.15 0.27
C ARG A 41 4.79 13.08 0.82
N PRO A 42 4.10 11.93 0.89
CA PRO A 42 2.75 11.82 1.47
C PRO A 42 2.63 12.29 2.92
N PHE A 43 3.74 12.28 3.65
CA PHE A 43 3.80 12.61 5.08
C PHE A 43 4.54 13.92 5.35
N SER A 44 4.80 14.71 4.30
CA SER A 44 5.44 16.01 4.45
C SER A 44 4.53 17.03 5.13
N THR A 45 5.12 17.98 5.83
CA THR A 45 4.42 19.06 6.52
C THR A 45 4.85 20.43 6.00
N VAL A 46 3.93 21.37 5.99
CA VAL A 46 4.19 22.78 5.68
C VAL A 46 3.65 23.62 6.85
N GLY A 47 4.52 24.38 7.49
CA GLY A 47 4.14 25.19 8.66
C GLY A 47 3.60 24.36 9.84
N GLY A 48 4.05 23.10 9.98
CA GLY A 48 3.59 22.17 11.04
C GLY A 48 2.24 21.51 10.77
N GLN A 49 1.66 21.68 9.59
CA GLN A 49 0.43 21.01 9.16
C GLN A 49 0.74 20.02 8.02
N ASP A 50 -0.03 18.94 7.93
CA ASP A 50 0.08 17.98 6.83
C ASP A 50 -0.10 18.68 5.48
N ALA A 51 0.89 18.55 4.60
CA ALA A 51 0.77 19.06 3.23
C ALA A 51 -0.31 18.30 2.43
N TYR A 52 -0.55 17.04 2.80
CA TYR A 52 -1.54 16.13 2.19
C TYR A 52 -2.47 15.58 3.28
N PRO A 53 -3.49 16.34 3.74
CA PRO A 53 -4.26 15.99 4.94
C PRO A 53 -5.21 14.78 4.77
N THR A 54 -5.53 14.37 3.53
CA THR A 54 -6.40 13.22 3.29
C THR A 54 -5.62 12.02 2.74
N ILE A 55 -6.14 10.81 2.94
CA ILE A 55 -5.56 9.59 2.40
C ILE A 55 -5.44 9.64 0.87
N PHE A 56 -6.43 10.23 0.20
CA PHE A 56 -6.41 10.35 -1.25
C PHE A 56 -5.37 11.35 -1.74
N LEU A 57 -5.14 12.45 -1.03
CA LEU A 57 -4.05 13.38 -1.32
C LEU A 57 -2.68 12.72 -1.07
N LYS A 58 -2.54 11.94 0.00
CA LYS A 58 -1.32 11.16 0.27
C LYS A 58 -1.07 10.13 -0.85
N ALA A 59 -2.09 9.36 -1.23
CA ALA A 59 -2.00 8.39 -2.33
C ALA A 59 -1.68 9.06 -3.67
N ALA A 60 -2.31 10.20 -3.96
CA ALA A 60 -2.08 10.98 -5.17
C ALA A 60 -0.64 11.50 -5.25
N SER A 61 -0.10 12.05 -4.16
CA SER A 61 1.27 12.55 -4.10
C SER A 61 2.29 11.43 -4.30
N LEU A 62 2.02 10.22 -3.77
CA LEU A 62 2.83 9.02 -3.99
C LEU A 62 2.79 8.59 -5.46
N CYS A 63 1.59 8.40 -6.01
CA CYS A 63 1.36 8.00 -7.40
C CYS A 63 2.09 8.93 -8.38
N HIS A 64 1.84 10.23 -8.24
CA HIS A 64 2.46 11.28 -9.05
C HIS A 64 3.99 11.24 -8.99
N SER A 65 4.56 11.06 -7.78
CA SER A 65 6.01 11.02 -7.61
C SER A 65 6.64 9.80 -8.24
N ILE A 66 6.07 8.61 -8.06
CA ILE A 66 6.63 7.37 -8.65
C ILE A 66 6.50 7.40 -10.18
N ALA A 67 5.34 7.85 -10.71
CA ALA A 67 5.11 7.89 -12.14
C ALA A 67 6.02 8.92 -12.86
N GLY A 68 6.23 10.11 -12.25
CA GLY A 68 6.93 11.23 -12.88
C GLY A 68 8.43 11.30 -12.61
N ASN A 69 8.94 10.75 -11.51
CA ASN A 69 10.34 10.93 -11.12
C ASN A 69 11.33 10.01 -11.85
N HIS A 70 10.86 9.06 -12.66
CA HIS A 70 11.71 8.08 -13.34
C HIS A 70 12.72 7.40 -12.40
N SER A 71 12.25 6.97 -11.25
CA SER A 71 13.07 6.38 -10.17
C SER A 71 13.65 5.02 -10.53
N PHE A 72 13.00 4.28 -11.43
CA PHE A 72 13.43 3.00 -11.97
C PHE A 72 13.87 3.15 -13.43
N HIS A 73 14.73 2.25 -13.90
CA HIS A 73 15.13 2.23 -15.30
C HIS A 73 13.95 2.01 -16.24
N ASN A 74 13.02 1.12 -15.87
CA ASN A 74 11.76 0.84 -16.56
C ASN A 74 10.67 0.49 -15.54
N GLY A 75 9.39 0.46 -15.97
CA GLY A 75 8.26 0.02 -15.13
C GLY A 75 7.74 1.06 -14.14
N ASN A 76 8.13 2.35 -14.25
CA ASN A 76 7.70 3.40 -13.31
C ASN A 76 6.18 3.53 -13.22
N LYS A 77 5.45 3.47 -14.36
CA LYS A 77 3.98 3.58 -14.39
C LYS A 77 3.31 2.38 -13.70
N ARG A 78 3.81 1.17 -13.97
CA ARG A 78 3.32 -0.06 -13.33
C ARG A 78 3.59 -0.04 -11.82
N ALA A 79 4.78 0.39 -11.42
CA ALA A 79 5.14 0.55 -10.02
C ALA A 79 4.27 1.61 -9.31
N ALA A 80 4.02 2.75 -9.97
CA ALA A 80 3.15 3.80 -9.44
C ALA A 80 1.72 3.30 -9.20
N LEU A 81 1.13 2.59 -10.18
CA LEU A 81 -0.21 2.02 -10.04
C LEU A 81 -0.25 1.00 -8.90
N LEU A 82 0.65 0.01 -8.89
CA LEU A 82 0.63 -1.06 -7.89
C LEU A 82 0.90 -0.52 -6.48
N ALA A 83 1.83 0.44 -6.34
CA ALA A 83 2.08 1.13 -5.07
C ALA A 83 0.86 1.92 -4.58
N THR A 84 0.12 2.57 -5.51
CA THR A 84 -1.09 3.32 -5.15
C THR A 84 -2.21 2.38 -4.70
N LEU A 85 -2.45 1.27 -5.40
CA LEU A 85 -3.42 0.25 -5.02
C LEU A 85 -3.10 -0.32 -3.64
N TYR A 86 -1.84 -0.67 -3.43
CA TYR A 86 -1.36 -1.20 -2.16
C TYR A 86 -1.50 -0.15 -1.05
N PHE A 87 -1.06 1.10 -1.27
CA PHE A 87 -1.19 2.18 -0.30
C PHE A 87 -2.65 2.40 0.12
N LEU A 88 -3.58 2.52 -0.83
CA LEU A 88 -5.00 2.71 -0.53
C LEU A 88 -5.57 1.53 0.26
N SER A 89 -5.19 0.29 -0.08
CA SER A 89 -5.66 -0.91 0.61
C SER A 89 -5.24 -0.94 2.08
N GLU A 90 -4.06 -0.43 2.39
CA GLU A 90 -3.54 -0.30 3.74
C GLU A 90 -4.36 0.61 4.64
N TYR A 91 -5.02 1.60 4.03
CA TYR A 91 -5.94 2.50 4.71
C TYR A 91 -7.42 2.06 4.58
N GLY A 92 -7.65 0.82 4.10
CA GLY A 92 -8.98 0.22 4.00
C GLY A 92 -9.81 0.75 2.84
N TYR A 93 -9.16 1.11 1.73
CA TYR A 93 -9.82 1.50 0.49
C TYR A 93 -9.44 0.56 -0.66
N LEU A 94 -10.41 0.23 -1.50
CA LEU A 94 -10.22 -0.49 -2.76
C LEU A 94 -10.54 0.44 -3.93
N LEU A 95 -9.63 0.51 -4.90
CA LEU A 95 -9.77 1.26 -6.14
C LEU A 95 -10.35 0.32 -7.22
N ASP A 96 -11.68 0.10 -7.18
CA ASP A 96 -12.38 -0.89 -8.01
C ASP A 96 -13.65 -0.36 -8.70
N ARG A 97 -13.92 0.96 -8.61
CA ARG A 97 -15.08 1.61 -9.25
C ARG A 97 -14.74 2.25 -10.59
N CYS A 98 -13.73 1.75 -11.27
CA CYS A 98 -13.37 2.12 -12.63
C CYS A 98 -13.04 0.88 -13.43
N ASN A 99 -13.27 0.94 -14.75
CA ASN A 99 -12.85 -0.10 -15.66
C ASN A 99 -11.36 0.04 -16.02
N ASP A 100 -10.85 -0.93 -16.78
CA ASP A 100 -9.42 -0.97 -17.14
C ASP A 100 -9.03 0.13 -18.14
N ASP A 101 -9.94 0.56 -19.02
CA ASP A 101 -9.70 1.66 -19.95
C ASP A 101 -9.55 2.99 -19.19
N GLU A 102 -10.46 3.28 -18.26
CA GLU A 102 -10.41 4.48 -17.42
C GLU A 102 -9.12 4.51 -16.58
N MET A 103 -8.73 3.38 -16.01
CA MET A 103 -7.52 3.29 -15.20
C MET A 103 -6.25 3.46 -16.04
N TYR A 104 -6.22 2.85 -17.23
CA TYR A 104 -5.09 3.00 -18.16
C TYR A 104 -4.92 4.45 -18.60
N GLU A 105 -5.99 5.11 -19.08
CA GLU A 105 -5.94 6.49 -19.51
C GLU A 105 -5.55 7.45 -18.37
N PHE A 106 -6.05 7.19 -17.17
CA PHE A 106 -5.67 7.95 -15.99
C PHE A 106 -4.16 7.84 -15.69
N MET A 107 -3.60 6.64 -15.66
CA MET A 107 -2.17 6.44 -15.42
C MET A 107 -1.31 6.98 -16.54
N ARG A 108 -1.76 6.89 -17.80
CA ARG A 108 -1.10 7.48 -18.96
C ARG A 108 -1.03 9.01 -18.84
N ALA A 109 -2.17 9.64 -18.53
CA ALA A 109 -2.27 11.09 -18.38
C ALA A 109 -1.38 11.63 -17.23
N ILE A 110 -1.30 10.91 -16.10
CA ILE A 110 -0.38 11.26 -15.00
C ILE A 110 1.06 11.21 -15.46
N ALA A 111 1.47 10.13 -16.11
CA ALA A 111 2.85 9.95 -16.55
C ALA A 111 3.29 10.92 -17.65
N ALA A 112 2.34 11.37 -18.48
CA ALA A 112 2.55 12.35 -19.53
C ALA A 112 2.39 13.80 -19.05
N HIS A 113 1.96 14.05 -17.81
CA HIS A 113 1.56 15.36 -17.28
C HIS A 113 0.43 16.02 -18.10
N GLU A 114 -0.51 15.22 -18.56
CA GLU A 114 -1.65 15.64 -19.38
C GLU A 114 -2.96 15.67 -18.59
N ILE A 115 -2.92 15.43 -17.27
CA ILE A 115 -4.14 15.33 -16.45
C ILE A 115 -4.82 16.70 -16.24
N CYS A 116 -4.05 17.79 -16.31
CA CYS A 116 -4.52 19.17 -16.26
C CYS A 116 -3.48 20.12 -16.89
N GLN A 117 -3.86 21.41 -17.01
CA GLN A 117 -2.98 22.43 -17.61
C GLN A 117 -1.91 22.94 -16.63
N ASP A 118 -2.28 23.11 -15.35
CA ASP A 118 -1.35 23.58 -14.32
C ASP A 118 -0.85 22.39 -13.49
N ARG A 119 0.46 22.18 -13.49
CA ARG A 119 1.10 21.10 -12.73
C ARG A 119 0.88 21.18 -11.22
N SER A 120 0.61 22.37 -10.68
CA SER A 120 0.30 22.55 -9.26
C SER A 120 -1.01 21.87 -8.86
N ASP A 121 -1.93 21.66 -9.81
CA ASP A 121 -3.24 21.07 -9.60
C ASP A 121 -3.26 19.55 -9.85
N GLU A 122 -2.16 18.97 -10.36
CA GLU A 122 -2.12 17.52 -10.67
C GLU A 122 -2.46 16.67 -9.47
N VAL A 123 -1.82 16.90 -8.31
CA VAL A 123 -2.06 16.08 -7.11
C VAL A 123 -3.49 16.19 -6.59
N PRO A 124 -4.10 17.36 -6.45
CA PRO A 124 -5.52 17.50 -6.13
C PRO A 124 -6.46 16.77 -7.09
N ILE A 125 -6.23 16.86 -8.39
CA ILE A 125 -7.06 16.19 -9.41
C ILE A 125 -6.90 14.66 -9.35
N ILE A 126 -5.67 14.18 -9.19
CA ILE A 126 -5.40 12.76 -8.97
C ILE A 126 -6.14 12.28 -7.71
N ALA A 127 -6.09 13.03 -6.62
CA ALA A 127 -6.76 12.68 -5.37
C ALA A 127 -8.28 12.59 -5.53
N GLU A 128 -8.90 13.55 -6.23
CA GLU A 128 -10.33 13.52 -6.52
C GLU A 128 -10.73 12.31 -7.37
N TRP A 129 -9.92 11.96 -8.38
CA TRP A 129 -10.15 10.78 -9.19
C TRP A 129 -10.05 9.51 -8.37
N LEU A 130 -9.01 9.36 -7.54
CA LEU A 130 -8.82 8.21 -6.66
C LEU A 130 -9.97 8.08 -5.66
N GLU A 131 -10.44 9.18 -5.06
CA GLU A 131 -11.56 9.17 -4.13
C GLU A 131 -12.86 8.71 -4.80
N ARG A 132 -13.17 9.27 -5.96
CA ARG A 132 -14.39 8.93 -6.73
C ARG A 132 -14.46 7.45 -7.13
N HIS A 133 -13.31 6.87 -7.49
CA HIS A 133 -13.24 5.49 -7.98
C HIS A 133 -12.89 4.48 -6.89
N SER A 134 -12.68 4.93 -5.64
CA SER A 134 -12.45 4.07 -4.49
C SER A 134 -13.73 3.82 -3.70
N ARG A 135 -13.74 2.73 -2.96
CA ARG A 135 -14.71 2.45 -1.91
C ARG A 135 -14.04 1.96 -0.64
N ARG A 136 -14.73 2.08 0.47
CA ARG A 136 -14.29 1.40 1.70
C ARG A 136 -14.32 -0.11 1.50
N GLN A 137 -13.26 -0.77 1.96
CA GLN A 137 -13.19 -2.21 2.00
C GLN A 137 -14.26 -2.76 2.94
N GLN A 138 -14.95 -3.82 2.51
CA GLN A 138 -15.93 -4.47 3.37
C GLN A 138 -15.25 -5.40 4.35
N LYS A 139 -15.91 -5.62 5.50
CA LYS A 139 -15.43 -6.53 6.53
C LYS A 139 -15.29 -7.95 5.95
N GLY A 140 -14.11 -8.55 6.06
CA GLY A 140 -13.82 -9.89 5.55
C GLY A 140 -13.23 -9.95 4.14
N GLU A 141 -13.15 -8.84 3.39
CA GLU A 141 -12.54 -8.85 2.04
C GLU A 141 -11.03 -9.14 2.03
N LYS A 142 -10.33 -8.81 3.12
CA LYS A 142 -8.91 -9.15 3.31
C LYS A 142 -8.69 -9.61 4.75
N PRO A 143 -8.99 -10.86 5.04
CA PRO A 143 -8.85 -11.39 6.38
C PRO A 143 -7.38 -11.71 6.71
N LEU A 144 -6.94 -11.34 7.90
CA LEU A 144 -5.67 -11.80 8.48
C LEU A 144 -5.95 -12.92 9.49
N LYS A 145 -5.33 -14.07 9.32
CA LYS A 145 -5.45 -15.17 10.25
C LYS A 145 -4.81 -14.84 11.61
N LEU A 146 -5.29 -15.45 12.67
CA LEU A 146 -4.70 -15.27 14.00
C LEU A 146 -3.21 -15.65 14.05
N SER A 147 -2.82 -16.69 13.30
CA SER A 147 -1.41 -17.10 13.16
C SER A 147 -0.54 -15.97 12.62
N ASP A 148 -1.02 -15.33 11.56
CA ASP A 148 -0.29 -14.29 10.84
C ASP A 148 -0.24 -12.99 11.67
N LEU A 149 -1.33 -12.68 12.40
CA LEU A 149 -1.35 -11.58 13.37
C LEU A 149 -0.33 -11.82 14.49
N ARG A 150 -0.26 -13.05 15.02
CA ARG A 150 0.72 -13.43 16.06
C ARG A 150 2.15 -13.26 15.56
N GLU A 151 2.43 -13.74 14.36
CA GLU A 151 3.75 -13.60 13.74
C GLU A 151 4.10 -12.12 13.51
N SER A 152 3.15 -11.34 12.98
CA SER A 152 3.36 -9.91 12.71
C SER A 152 3.64 -9.13 13.99
N LEU A 153 2.86 -9.32 15.04
CA LEU A 153 3.07 -8.68 16.34
C LEU A 153 4.39 -9.14 17.01
N GLY A 154 4.74 -10.41 16.88
CA GLY A 154 5.98 -10.98 17.43
C GLY A 154 7.24 -10.31 16.89
N ARG A 155 7.24 -9.86 15.62
CA ARG A 155 8.36 -9.09 15.02
C ARG A 155 8.63 -7.75 15.72
N PHE A 156 7.62 -7.21 16.38
CA PHE A 156 7.71 -5.94 17.12
C PHE A 156 7.79 -6.13 18.64
N GLY A 157 8.05 -7.36 19.09
CA GLY A 157 8.23 -7.66 20.52
C GLY A 157 6.94 -7.79 21.31
N TYR A 158 5.80 -8.01 20.63
CA TYR A 158 4.53 -8.27 21.28
C TYR A 158 4.19 -9.75 21.26
N GLU A 159 3.64 -10.25 22.36
CA GLU A 159 3.11 -11.61 22.48
C GLU A 159 1.59 -11.59 22.62
N LEU A 160 0.92 -12.63 22.09
CA LEU A 160 -0.52 -12.85 22.26
C LEU A 160 -0.76 -13.94 23.28
N ASN A 161 -1.33 -13.56 24.44
CA ASN A 161 -1.79 -14.47 25.47
C ASN A 161 -3.26 -14.81 25.28
N ASP A 162 -3.58 -16.09 25.19
CA ASP A 162 -4.93 -16.60 24.89
C ASP A 162 -5.73 -16.82 26.18
N LEU A 163 -6.78 -16.04 26.38
CA LEU A 163 -7.72 -16.13 27.49
C LEU A 163 -9.04 -16.84 27.11
N GLY A 164 -9.05 -17.58 25.99
CA GLY A 164 -10.23 -18.30 25.50
C GLY A 164 -11.10 -17.46 24.56
N HIS A 165 -11.75 -16.41 25.04
CA HIS A 165 -12.57 -15.49 24.21
C HIS A 165 -11.88 -14.19 23.83
N LYS A 166 -10.77 -13.89 24.47
CA LYS A 166 -9.96 -12.69 24.27
C LYS A 166 -8.50 -13.06 24.13
N LEU A 167 -7.74 -12.16 23.57
CA LEU A 167 -6.29 -12.24 23.46
C LEU A 167 -5.71 -10.97 24.05
N ASP A 168 -4.85 -11.10 25.04
CA ASP A 168 -4.07 -9.97 25.53
C ASP A 168 -2.81 -9.81 24.66
N ILE A 169 -2.54 -8.59 24.26
CA ILE A 169 -1.28 -8.20 23.61
C ILE A 169 -0.35 -7.73 24.71
N ILE A 170 0.76 -8.41 24.86
CA ILE A 170 1.73 -8.19 25.94
C ILE A 170 3.02 -7.65 25.32
N ASP A 171 3.58 -6.59 25.90
CA ASP A 171 4.86 -6.02 25.47
C ASP A 171 6.05 -6.85 26.01
N ASN A 172 7.26 -6.50 25.59
CA ASN A 172 8.51 -7.14 26.03
C ASN A 172 8.86 -6.91 27.52
N GLN A 173 8.08 -6.08 28.22
CA GLN A 173 8.21 -5.86 29.68
C GLN A 173 7.18 -6.69 30.46
N GLY A 174 6.29 -7.42 29.76
CA GLY A 174 5.22 -8.22 30.37
C GLY A 174 3.95 -7.44 30.69
N ASN A 175 3.82 -6.18 30.22
CA ASN A 175 2.61 -5.40 30.44
C ASN A 175 1.57 -5.70 29.36
N ILE A 176 0.29 -5.80 29.76
CA ILE A 176 -0.83 -5.87 28.82
C ILE A 176 -1.05 -4.48 28.24
N VAL A 177 -0.77 -4.32 26.96
CA VAL A 177 -0.90 -3.02 26.25
C VAL A 177 -2.23 -2.89 25.52
N GLU A 178 -2.87 -4.01 25.17
CA GLU A 178 -4.16 -4.04 24.47
C GLU A 178 -4.83 -5.40 24.73
N THR A 179 -6.17 -5.45 24.71
CA THR A 179 -6.95 -6.68 24.72
C THR A 179 -7.87 -6.72 23.52
N ILE A 180 -7.77 -7.77 22.72
CA ILE A 180 -8.56 -7.95 21.50
C ILE A 180 -9.49 -9.15 21.60
N LEU A 181 -10.57 -9.16 20.82
CA LEU A 181 -11.46 -10.31 20.76
C LEU A 181 -10.84 -11.42 19.93
N LYS A 182 -10.83 -12.64 20.48
CA LYS A 182 -10.49 -13.82 19.70
C LYS A 182 -11.66 -14.17 18.80
N LYS A 183 -11.47 -14.10 17.49
CA LYS A 183 -12.49 -14.48 16.53
C LYS A 183 -12.53 -15.99 16.36
N GLY A 184 -13.77 -16.55 16.37
CA GLY A 184 -14.03 -17.97 16.30
C GLY A 184 -13.60 -18.75 17.54
N ALA A 185 -14.36 -19.79 17.92
CA ALA A 185 -14.10 -20.61 19.10
C ALA A 185 -12.71 -21.29 19.10
N ARG A 186 -12.11 -21.46 17.93
CA ARG A 186 -10.78 -22.05 17.73
C ARG A 186 -9.76 -21.09 17.13
N GLY A 187 -10.09 -19.76 17.00
CA GLY A 187 -9.22 -18.77 16.39
C GLY A 187 -9.05 -18.92 14.87
N PHE A 188 -9.99 -19.56 14.18
CA PHE A 188 -9.94 -19.77 12.73
C PHE A 188 -10.65 -18.66 11.93
N GLU A 189 -11.39 -17.77 12.60
CA GLU A 189 -11.96 -16.62 11.93
C GLU A 189 -10.90 -15.55 11.71
N ASP A 190 -10.97 -14.96 10.55
CA ASP A 190 -10.00 -13.96 10.12
C ASP A 190 -10.34 -12.56 10.67
N TYR A 191 -9.32 -11.77 10.93
CA TYR A 191 -9.45 -10.37 11.34
C TYR A 191 -9.51 -9.49 10.10
N ASP A 192 -10.54 -8.68 10.02
CA ASP A 192 -10.67 -7.72 8.91
C ASP A 192 -9.60 -6.61 9.00
N GLN A 193 -9.24 -6.05 7.86
CA GLN A 193 -8.17 -5.06 7.77
C GLN A 193 -8.43 -3.78 8.58
N PRO A 194 -9.66 -3.21 8.65
CA PRO A 194 -9.93 -2.07 9.54
C PRO A 194 -9.67 -2.38 11.01
N TYR A 195 -9.95 -3.61 11.45
CA TYR A 195 -9.68 -4.05 12.80
C TYR A 195 -8.17 -4.13 13.08
N ILE A 196 -7.40 -4.71 12.15
CA ILE A 196 -5.93 -4.75 12.24
C ILE A 196 -5.34 -3.34 12.21
N ALA A 197 -5.81 -2.46 11.32
CA ALA A 197 -5.38 -1.06 11.28
C ALA A 197 -5.63 -0.35 12.61
N GLY A 198 -6.76 -0.63 13.27
CA GLY A 198 -7.06 -0.15 14.62
C GLY A 198 -6.07 -0.63 15.68
N ILE A 199 -5.72 -1.92 15.66
CA ILE A 199 -4.70 -2.48 16.55
C ILE A 199 -3.36 -1.80 16.32
N ARG A 200 -2.88 -1.73 15.08
CA ARG A 200 -1.63 -1.08 14.71
C ARG A 200 -1.55 0.36 15.20
N LYS A 201 -2.62 1.13 15.01
CA LYS A 201 -2.69 2.52 15.48
C LYS A 201 -2.55 2.64 17.01
N ARG A 202 -3.23 1.76 17.77
CA ARG A 202 -3.15 1.78 19.24
C ARG A 202 -1.80 1.34 19.77
N LEU A 203 -1.10 0.50 19.04
CA LEU A 203 0.25 0.01 19.41
C LEU A 203 1.38 0.89 18.85
N GLY A 204 1.07 2.00 18.16
CA GLY A 204 2.08 2.82 17.53
C GLY A 204 2.80 2.15 16.34
N LEU A 205 2.18 1.14 15.73
CA LEU A 205 2.73 0.38 14.60
C LEU A 205 2.20 0.93 13.28
N THR A 206 2.37 2.22 13.05
CA THR A 206 1.91 2.94 11.84
C THR A 206 3.07 3.47 11.01
N ALA A 207 2.82 3.80 9.75
CA ALA A 207 3.83 4.37 8.87
C ALA A 207 4.39 5.70 9.42
N GLU A 208 3.56 6.48 10.12
CA GLU A 208 3.95 7.73 10.78
C GLU A 208 4.97 7.50 11.90
N GLU A 209 4.96 6.31 12.50
CA GLU A 209 5.90 5.88 13.55
C GLU A 209 6.97 4.92 13.01
N GLY A 210 7.16 4.88 11.69
CA GLY A 210 8.20 4.11 11.03
C GLY A 210 7.90 2.63 10.82
N VAL A 211 6.64 2.21 11.05
CA VAL A 211 6.17 0.84 10.79
C VAL A 211 5.11 0.88 9.69
N ASP A 212 5.55 0.86 8.45
CA ASP A 212 4.62 0.66 7.33
C ASP A 212 4.08 -0.77 7.31
N SER A 213 3.19 -1.03 6.38
CA SER A 213 2.55 -2.34 6.29
C SER A 213 3.47 -3.41 5.75
N ALA A 214 4.41 -3.07 4.88
CA ALA A 214 5.41 -4.02 4.44
C ALA A 214 6.22 -4.55 5.62
N ARG A 215 6.62 -3.64 6.49
CA ARG A 215 7.33 -3.95 7.71
C ARG A 215 6.46 -4.72 8.71
N PHE A 216 5.17 -4.35 8.81
CA PHE A 216 4.23 -5.02 9.73
C PHE A 216 3.88 -6.44 9.28
N TYR A 217 3.43 -6.64 8.03
CA TYR A 217 3.02 -7.96 7.51
C TYR A 217 4.20 -8.82 7.04
N GLY A 218 5.36 -8.21 6.80
CA GLY A 218 6.50 -8.85 6.15
C GLY A 218 6.27 -9.07 4.65
N GLN A 219 7.33 -9.47 3.94
CA GLN A 219 7.30 -9.62 2.48
C GLN A 219 6.22 -10.59 1.98
N LYS A 220 5.94 -11.65 2.74
CA LYS A 220 4.94 -12.66 2.36
C LYS A 220 3.51 -12.11 2.35
N GLY A 221 3.17 -11.25 3.31
CA GLY A 221 1.85 -10.61 3.35
C GLY A 221 1.65 -9.60 2.22
N ILE A 222 2.71 -8.85 1.86
CA ILE A 222 2.67 -7.92 0.72
C ILE A 222 2.46 -8.70 -0.58
N SER A 223 3.18 -9.79 -0.79
CA SER A 223 3.10 -10.57 -2.04
C SER A 223 1.67 -11.07 -2.32
N ASP A 224 0.93 -11.47 -1.29
CA ASP A 224 -0.46 -11.92 -1.44
C ASP A 224 -1.37 -10.76 -1.89
N ASP A 225 -1.20 -9.56 -1.32
CA ASP A 225 -1.92 -8.36 -1.71
C ASP A 225 -1.56 -7.92 -3.14
N LEU A 226 -0.28 -7.93 -3.48
CA LEU A 226 0.19 -7.59 -4.83
C LEU A 226 -0.35 -8.58 -5.86
N ASN A 227 -0.35 -9.89 -5.56
CA ASN A 227 -0.94 -10.92 -6.44
C ASN A 227 -2.43 -10.67 -6.70
N GLN A 228 -3.19 -10.28 -5.66
CA GLN A 228 -4.60 -9.95 -5.83
C GLN A 228 -4.79 -8.74 -6.75
N PHE A 229 -4.04 -7.66 -6.56
CA PHE A 229 -4.11 -6.48 -7.42
C PHE A 229 -3.67 -6.77 -8.85
N MET A 230 -2.63 -7.58 -9.02
CA MET A 230 -2.19 -8.02 -10.35
C MET A 230 -3.27 -8.82 -11.07
N THR A 231 -3.92 -9.76 -10.38
CA THR A 231 -5.03 -10.54 -10.96
C THR A 231 -6.18 -9.64 -11.41
N LEU A 232 -6.53 -8.63 -10.61
CA LEU A 232 -7.62 -7.70 -10.90
C LEU A 232 -7.29 -6.70 -12.02
N ARG A 233 -6.02 -6.34 -12.22
CA ARG A 233 -5.57 -5.25 -13.10
C ARG A 233 -4.52 -5.66 -14.12
N ILE A 234 -4.43 -6.94 -14.43
CA ILE A 234 -3.40 -7.47 -15.34
C ILE A 234 -3.42 -6.81 -16.71
N GLU A 235 -4.60 -6.50 -17.27
CA GLU A 235 -4.71 -5.88 -18.58
C GLU A 235 -4.22 -4.44 -18.58
N VAL A 236 -4.50 -3.68 -17.51
CA VAL A 236 -3.95 -2.33 -17.33
C VAL A 236 -2.42 -2.38 -17.24
N MET A 237 -1.90 -3.33 -16.45
CA MET A 237 -0.44 -3.48 -16.25
C MET A 237 0.30 -3.84 -17.54
N LYS A 238 -0.30 -4.68 -18.40
CA LYS A 238 0.25 -5.00 -19.74
C LYS A 238 0.27 -3.77 -20.65
N ARG A 239 -0.83 -3.03 -20.72
CA ARG A 239 -0.94 -1.83 -21.56
C ARG A 239 0.02 -0.72 -21.14
N LEU A 240 0.24 -0.54 -19.81
CA LEU A 240 1.19 0.44 -19.29
C LEU A 240 2.65 0.13 -19.62
N ALA A 241 2.95 -1.08 -20.08
CA ALA A 241 4.28 -1.46 -20.54
C ALA A 241 4.62 -0.86 -21.91
N GLN A 242 3.58 -0.58 -22.74
CA GLN A 242 3.73 -0.18 -24.14
C GLN A 242 3.88 1.34 -24.37
N ILE A 243 3.89 2.14 -23.29
CA ILE A 243 3.97 3.59 -23.34
C ILE A 243 5.14 4.18 -22.56
#